data_510f43a6a5ee82577c4e125bcdd2dd17
#
_entry.id   510f43a6a5ee82577c4e125bcdd2dd17
#
_cell.length_a   1.000
_cell.length_b   1.000
_cell.length_c   1.000
_cell.angle_alpha   90.00
_cell.angle_beta   90.00
_cell.angle_gamma   90.00
#
_symmetry.space_group_name_H-M   'P 1'
#
loop_
_entity.id
_entity.type
_entity.pdbx_description
1 polymer ?
#
loop_
_entity_poly.entity_id
_entity_poly.type
_entity_poly.pdbx_seq_one_letter_code
_entity_poly.pdbx_strand_id
1 'polypeptide(L)'
;MEILRTPDDRFRDLSGYDFQPHYLEVSQDRQSLRMHYLDEGDPAGEVVVLLHGQPSWSYLYRAVVPRLAAEGYRVIAPDLIGFGRSDKPSRVEDHTYDRQETWLRTALLDVLELRDVTLYAHDWGGLLGLRIVAFHPERFARVMVANTGLPVGGKDSNFTPGDHPRLLMATIGAKMWQTFARAWPDFPVGRMAKMLAREKILTAAEMAGYDAPFPSRAYKAAVRAMPQLIPTDPASSDTLRNREAWARLADFDRPFRTAYGDKDDATRILPVDRNVQAHVRGAAGQRHVRIPNAGHFLQEDQPDLVARELIAFIRENPR
;
A
#
# COMPACT_ATOMS: atom_id res chain seq x y z
N MET A 1 23.29 -1.71 -9.78
CA MET A 1 21.85 -1.96 -10.04
C MET A 1 21.54 -1.42 -11.44
N GLU A 2 20.98 -2.24 -12.29
CA GLU A 2 20.46 -1.80 -13.59
C GLU A 2 19.05 -1.22 -13.37
N ILE A 3 18.77 -0.05 -13.93
CA ILE A 3 17.51 0.67 -13.72
C ILE A 3 16.80 0.82 -15.07
N LEU A 4 15.57 0.33 -15.13
CA LEU A 4 14.68 0.52 -16.27
C LEU A 4 13.72 1.66 -15.99
N ARG A 5 13.32 2.36 -17.04
CA ARG A 5 12.31 3.42 -17.01
C ARG A 5 11.27 3.16 -18.07
N THR A 6 10.02 3.06 -17.65
CA THR A 6 8.92 2.86 -18.61
C THR A 6 8.77 4.10 -19.48
N PRO A 7 8.68 3.95 -20.80
CA PRO A 7 8.48 5.07 -21.72
C PRO A 7 7.18 5.84 -21.42
N ASP A 8 7.23 7.17 -21.52
CA ASP A 8 6.09 8.04 -21.16
C ASP A 8 4.87 7.86 -22.06
N ASP A 9 5.04 7.39 -23.30
CA ASP A 9 3.93 7.08 -24.21
C ASP A 9 3.02 5.95 -23.69
N ARG A 10 3.53 5.08 -22.83
CA ARG A 10 2.75 4.03 -22.18
C ARG A 10 1.68 4.57 -21.22
N PHE A 11 1.81 5.81 -20.77
CA PHE A 11 0.92 6.46 -19.82
C PHE A 11 -0.02 7.48 -20.44
N ARG A 12 -0.07 7.55 -21.79
CA ARG A 12 -1.01 8.41 -22.51
C ARG A 12 -2.39 7.78 -22.56
N ASP A 13 -3.41 8.61 -22.47
CA ASP A 13 -4.82 8.24 -22.66
C ASP A 13 -5.30 7.07 -21.78
N LEU A 14 -4.73 6.95 -20.57
CA LEU A 14 -5.18 5.93 -19.62
C LEU A 14 -6.56 6.28 -19.07
N SER A 15 -7.45 5.29 -19.05
CA SER A 15 -8.84 5.46 -18.62
C SER A 15 -8.93 6.04 -17.21
N GLY A 16 -9.49 7.26 -17.08
CA GLY A 16 -9.69 7.93 -15.80
C GLY A 16 -8.41 8.40 -15.09
N TYR A 17 -7.28 8.50 -15.78
CA TYR A 17 -6.00 8.89 -15.19
C TYR A 17 -5.35 10.03 -15.99
N ASP A 18 -5.90 11.20 -15.81
CA ASP A 18 -5.42 12.46 -16.42
C ASP A 18 -4.80 13.35 -15.34
N PHE A 19 -3.69 12.91 -14.78
CA PHE A 19 -2.93 13.64 -13.76
C PHE A 19 -1.58 14.07 -14.29
N GLN A 20 -1.12 15.25 -13.86
CA GLN A 20 0.22 15.72 -14.18
C GLN A 20 1.24 14.90 -13.38
N PRO A 21 2.28 14.36 -14.03
CA PRO A 21 3.29 13.59 -13.30
C PRO A 21 4.25 14.48 -12.53
N HIS A 22 4.46 14.17 -11.27
CA HIS A 22 5.51 14.75 -10.45
C HIS A 22 6.60 13.72 -10.17
N TYR A 23 7.84 14.18 -10.03
CA TYR A 23 8.98 13.30 -9.80
C TYR A 23 9.89 13.89 -8.73
N LEU A 24 10.45 13.00 -7.93
CA LEU A 24 11.51 13.30 -6.98
C LEU A 24 12.60 12.22 -7.07
N GLU A 25 13.73 12.46 -6.45
CA GLU A 25 14.81 11.49 -6.37
C GLU A 25 14.94 10.92 -4.95
N VAL A 26 15.07 9.60 -4.87
CA VAL A 26 15.42 8.89 -3.65
C VAL A 26 16.76 8.22 -3.83
N SER A 27 17.66 8.41 -2.87
CA SER A 27 19.01 7.88 -2.94
C SER A 27 19.25 6.85 -1.85
N GLN A 28 19.88 5.74 -2.24
CA GLN A 28 20.41 4.73 -1.33
C GLN A 28 21.66 4.09 -1.95
N ASP A 29 22.68 3.77 -1.15
CA ASP A 29 23.91 3.09 -1.59
C ASP A 29 24.59 3.80 -2.78
N ARG A 30 24.62 5.14 -2.82
CA ARG A 30 25.16 5.97 -3.91
C ARG A 30 24.43 5.85 -5.24
N GLN A 31 23.23 5.29 -5.25
CA GLN A 31 22.35 5.25 -6.42
C GLN A 31 21.16 6.16 -6.19
N SER A 32 20.82 6.95 -7.21
CA SER A 32 19.60 7.77 -7.24
C SER A 32 18.57 7.08 -8.12
N LEU A 33 17.34 7.02 -7.63
CA LEU A 33 16.17 6.49 -8.31
C LEU A 33 15.11 7.57 -8.39
N ARG A 34 14.52 7.74 -9.57
CA ARG A 34 13.39 8.63 -9.75
C ARG A 34 12.11 7.97 -9.26
N MET A 35 11.45 8.60 -8.30
CA MET A 35 10.12 8.21 -7.84
C MET A 35 9.07 9.17 -8.40
N HIS A 36 8.02 8.61 -8.98
CA HIS A 36 6.84 9.35 -9.40
C HIS A 36 5.85 9.47 -8.24
N TYR A 37 5.10 10.57 -8.22
CA TYR A 37 3.96 10.74 -7.32
C TYR A 37 2.91 11.67 -7.93
N LEU A 38 1.66 11.50 -7.53
CA LEU A 38 0.60 12.48 -7.74
C LEU A 38 0.67 13.53 -6.64
N ASP A 39 0.39 14.79 -6.99
CA ASP A 39 0.24 15.91 -6.06
C ASP A 39 -0.93 16.76 -6.54
N GLU A 40 -2.13 16.44 -6.03
CA GLU A 40 -3.38 16.93 -6.54
C GLU A 40 -4.17 17.67 -5.44
N GLY A 41 -4.98 18.65 -5.84
CA GLY A 41 -5.84 19.43 -4.94
C GLY A 41 -5.21 20.74 -4.48
N ASP A 42 -5.59 21.21 -3.30
CA ASP A 42 -5.11 22.48 -2.75
C ASP A 42 -3.70 22.30 -2.13
N PRO A 43 -2.65 22.96 -2.65
CA PRO A 43 -1.30 22.87 -2.08
C PRO A 43 -1.21 23.30 -0.61
N ALA A 44 -2.15 24.15 -0.13
CA ALA A 44 -2.25 24.57 1.26
C ALA A 44 -3.21 23.69 2.09
N GLY A 45 -3.87 22.72 1.46
CA GLY A 45 -4.80 21.81 2.11
C GLY A 45 -4.13 20.82 3.08
N GLU A 46 -4.93 20.19 3.92
CA GLU A 46 -4.44 19.09 4.75
C GLU A 46 -3.91 17.95 3.88
N VAL A 47 -2.72 17.45 4.22
CA VAL A 47 -2.03 16.42 3.42
C VAL A 47 -2.66 15.05 3.65
N VAL A 48 -3.08 14.40 2.56
CA VAL A 48 -3.54 13.02 2.52
C VAL A 48 -2.57 12.21 1.66
N VAL A 49 -1.90 11.24 2.25
CA VAL A 49 -1.01 10.31 1.51
C VAL A 49 -1.73 9.00 1.26
N LEU A 50 -1.76 8.56 -0.01
CA LEU A 50 -2.38 7.31 -0.44
C LEU A 50 -1.30 6.32 -0.89
N LEU A 51 -1.07 5.25 -0.14
CA LEU A 51 -0.06 4.23 -0.44
C LEU A 51 -0.70 3.00 -1.07
N HIS A 52 -0.33 2.72 -2.32
CA HIS A 52 -0.73 1.52 -3.04
C HIS A 52 0.11 0.31 -2.64
N GLY A 53 -0.37 -0.88 -3.04
CA GLY A 53 0.34 -2.13 -2.88
C GLY A 53 0.65 -2.85 -4.19
N GLN A 54 1.03 -4.11 -4.07
CA GLN A 54 1.39 -4.99 -5.19
C GLN A 54 0.14 -5.71 -5.72
N PRO A 55 -0.06 -5.83 -7.05
CA PRO A 55 0.78 -5.35 -8.15
C PRO A 55 0.34 -4.01 -8.75
N SER A 56 -0.30 -3.14 -7.95
CA SER A 56 -0.87 -1.87 -8.42
C SER A 56 0.15 -0.72 -8.44
N TRP A 57 -0.34 0.48 -8.71
CA TRP A 57 0.35 1.75 -8.68
C TRP A 57 -0.69 2.87 -8.43
N SER A 58 -0.31 4.14 -8.46
CA SER A 58 -1.23 5.26 -8.18
C SER A 58 -2.52 5.25 -9.03
N TYR A 59 -2.53 4.52 -10.14
CA TYR A 59 -3.74 4.26 -10.94
C TYR A 59 -4.90 3.67 -10.14
N LEU A 60 -4.62 2.90 -9.09
CA LEU A 60 -5.62 2.36 -8.17
C LEU A 60 -6.47 3.47 -7.54
N TYR A 61 -5.88 4.65 -7.36
CA TYR A 61 -6.51 5.79 -6.70
C TYR A 61 -7.16 6.80 -7.67
N ARG A 62 -7.16 6.53 -8.99
CA ARG A 62 -7.64 7.48 -10.01
C ARG A 62 -9.05 8.00 -9.77
N ALA A 63 -9.92 7.20 -9.15
CA ALA A 63 -11.27 7.61 -8.81
C ALA A 63 -11.37 8.22 -7.38
N VAL A 64 -10.42 7.96 -6.50
CA VAL A 64 -10.40 8.47 -5.10
C VAL A 64 -9.77 9.86 -5.03
N VAL A 65 -8.66 10.08 -5.73
CA VAL A 65 -7.89 11.34 -5.72
C VAL A 65 -8.76 12.57 -6.03
N PRO A 66 -9.54 12.59 -7.13
CA PRO A 66 -10.35 13.79 -7.46
C PRO A 66 -11.39 14.12 -6.40
N ARG A 67 -11.91 13.10 -5.70
CA ARG A 67 -12.91 13.30 -4.64
C ARG A 67 -12.31 13.97 -3.40
N LEU A 68 -11.10 13.55 -3.03
CA LEU A 68 -10.38 14.17 -1.92
C LEU A 68 -9.92 15.59 -2.28
N ALA A 69 -9.42 15.80 -3.49
CA ALA A 69 -9.00 17.11 -3.98
C ALA A 69 -10.18 18.10 -4.01
N ALA A 70 -11.37 17.65 -4.43
CA ALA A 70 -12.59 18.48 -4.43
C ALA A 70 -13.04 18.92 -3.03
N GLU A 71 -12.63 18.21 -1.98
CA GLU A 71 -12.88 18.58 -0.57
C GLU A 71 -11.79 19.50 0.02
N GLY A 72 -10.83 19.95 -0.81
CA GLY A 72 -9.77 20.87 -0.42
C GLY A 72 -8.55 20.21 0.23
N TYR A 73 -8.40 18.89 0.14
CA TYR A 73 -7.18 18.20 0.60
C TYR A 73 -6.09 18.26 -0.45
N ARG A 74 -4.83 18.30 0.01
CA ARG A 74 -3.66 18.01 -0.83
C ARG A 74 -3.41 16.52 -0.82
N VAL A 75 -3.53 15.87 -1.98
CA VAL A 75 -3.44 14.41 -2.11
C VAL A 75 -2.13 13.99 -2.75
N ILE A 76 -1.31 13.27 -2.00
CA ILE A 76 -0.03 12.73 -2.46
C ILE A 76 -0.19 11.21 -2.65
N ALA A 77 0.06 10.71 -3.86
CA ALA A 77 0.03 9.27 -4.13
C ALA A 77 1.31 8.84 -4.86
N PRO A 78 2.35 8.39 -4.13
CA PRO A 78 3.59 7.94 -4.74
C PRO A 78 3.42 6.58 -5.42
N ASP A 79 4.13 6.37 -6.51
CA ASP A 79 4.39 5.04 -7.06
C ASP A 79 5.63 4.45 -6.39
N LEU A 80 5.50 3.32 -5.73
CA LEU A 80 6.64 2.61 -5.14
C LEU A 80 7.71 2.32 -6.20
N ILE A 81 8.98 2.31 -5.81
CA ILE A 81 10.08 1.92 -6.71
C ILE A 81 9.82 0.52 -7.27
N GLY A 82 9.87 0.41 -8.59
CA GLY A 82 9.50 -0.81 -9.32
C GLY A 82 8.07 -0.83 -9.87
N PHE A 83 7.26 0.19 -9.55
CA PHE A 83 5.85 0.30 -9.96
C PHE A 83 5.56 1.62 -10.68
N GLY A 84 4.39 1.70 -11.31
CA GLY A 84 3.89 2.91 -11.94
C GLY A 84 4.91 3.58 -12.85
N ARG A 85 5.05 4.90 -12.70
CA ARG A 85 6.02 5.72 -13.46
C ARG A 85 7.38 5.84 -12.76
N SER A 86 7.56 5.24 -11.58
CA SER A 86 8.83 5.19 -10.87
C SER A 86 9.86 4.30 -11.56
N ASP A 87 11.13 4.56 -11.31
CA ASP A 87 12.24 3.75 -11.79
C ASP A 87 12.12 2.29 -11.32
N LYS A 88 12.62 1.37 -12.12
CA LYS A 88 12.49 -0.07 -11.92
C LYS A 88 13.84 -0.76 -11.93
N PRO A 89 14.42 -1.03 -10.74
CA PRO A 89 15.51 -1.98 -10.64
C PRO A 89 15.15 -3.30 -11.32
N SER A 90 15.99 -3.78 -12.25
CA SER A 90 15.64 -4.87 -13.18
C SER A 90 15.74 -6.26 -12.56
N ARG A 91 16.39 -6.39 -11.39
CA ARG A 91 16.64 -7.68 -10.72
C ARG A 91 15.75 -7.81 -9.48
N VAL A 92 15.24 -9.01 -9.26
CA VAL A 92 14.43 -9.35 -8.07
C VAL A 92 15.19 -9.06 -6.77
N GLU A 93 16.50 -9.37 -6.75
CA GLU A 93 17.39 -9.21 -5.60
C GLU A 93 17.66 -7.75 -5.23
N ASP A 94 17.40 -6.83 -6.16
CA ASP A 94 17.53 -5.40 -5.89
C ASP A 94 16.38 -4.85 -5.03
N HIS A 95 15.27 -5.59 -4.92
CA HIS A 95 14.13 -5.26 -4.10
C HIS A 95 14.19 -6.01 -2.77
N THR A 96 14.36 -5.29 -1.68
CA THR A 96 14.26 -5.81 -0.32
C THR A 96 13.23 -5.00 0.46
N TYR A 97 12.72 -5.53 1.57
CA TYR A 97 11.78 -4.81 2.41
C TYR A 97 12.38 -3.49 2.91
N ASP A 98 13.62 -3.55 3.40
CA ASP A 98 14.36 -2.38 3.90
C ASP A 98 14.57 -1.30 2.83
N ARG A 99 14.92 -1.69 1.59
CA ARG A 99 15.05 -0.74 0.49
C ARG A 99 13.72 -0.07 0.13
N GLN A 100 12.65 -0.83 0.04
CA GLN A 100 11.31 -0.29 -0.25
C GLN A 100 10.86 0.68 0.85
N GLU A 101 11.06 0.31 2.13
CA GLU A 101 10.78 1.19 3.26
C GLU A 101 11.62 2.47 3.20
N THR A 102 12.94 2.34 2.99
CA THR A 102 13.88 3.47 2.94
C THR A 102 13.53 4.43 1.80
N TRP A 103 13.29 3.92 0.58
CA TRP A 103 12.94 4.77 -0.56
C TRP A 103 11.63 5.53 -0.31
N LEU A 104 10.60 4.86 0.19
CA LEU A 104 9.32 5.48 0.49
C LEU A 104 9.45 6.51 1.63
N ARG A 105 10.12 6.16 2.72
CA ARG A 105 10.37 7.06 3.85
C ARG A 105 11.14 8.32 3.39
N THR A 106 12.21 8.12 2.62
CA THR A 106 13.01 9.24 2.08
C THR A 106 12.15 10.16 1.23
N ALA A 107 11.32 9.60 0.34
CA ALA A 107 10.42 10.41 -0.48
C ALA A 107 9.46 11.25 0.37
N LEU A 108 8.78 10.64 1.33
CA LEU A 108 7.74 11.30 2.10
C LEU A 108 8.29 12.26 3.16
N LEU A 109 9.32 11.83 3.89
CA LEU A 109 9.75 12.53 5.10
C LEU A 109 10.98 13.41 4.91
N ASP A 110 11.89 13.06 4.00
CA ASP A 110 13.14 13.77 3.81
C ASP A 110 13.08 14.72 2.58
N VAL A 111 12.47 14.28 1.46
CA VAL A 111 12.41 15.08 0.23
C VAL A 111 11.16 15.96 0.17
N LEU A 112 9.97 15.38 0.38
CA LEU A 112 8.71 16.14 0.44
C LEU A 112 8.47 16.79 1.81
N GLU A 113 9.27 16.43 2.83
CA GLU A 113 9.23 16.96 4.20
C GLU A 113 7.80 16.98 4.79
N LEU A 114 6.95 16.01 4.42
CA LEU A 114 5.56 15.96 4.82
C LEU A 114 5.43 15.86 6.35
N ARG A 115 4.46 16.60 6.88
CA ARG A 115 4.11 16.66 8.32
C ARG A 115 2.61 16.63 8.48
N ASP A 116 2.15 16.25 9.65
CA ASP A 116 0.71 16.18 9.98
C ASP A 116 -0.11 15.37 8.97
N VAL A 117 0.51 14.29 8.46
CA VAL A 117 -0.04 13.47 7.38
C VAL A 117 -1.24 12.69 7.85
N THR A 118 -2.33 12.72 7.06
CA THR A 118 -3.34 11.67 7.07
C THR A 118 -2.90 10.57 6.13
N LEU A 119 -2.53 9.42 6.67
CA LEU A 119 -2.12 8.28 5.88
C LEU A 119 -3.30 7.36 5.58
N TYR A 120 -3.53 7.04 4.30
CA TYR A 120 -4.33 5.91 3.86
C TYR A 120 -3.41 4.88 3.21
N ALA A 121 -3.34 3.67 3.77
CA ALA A 121 -2.38 2.68 3.34
C ALA A 121 -3.04 1.33 3.06
N HIS A 122 -2.80 0.79 1.87
CA HIS A 122 -3.40 -0.44 1.35
C HIS A 122 -2.32 -1.47 0.98
N ASP A 123 -2.56 -2.75 1.31
CA ASP A 123 -1.68 -3.87 0.95
C ASP A 123 -0.22 -3.60 1.33
N TRP A 124 0.74 -3.70 0.39
CA TRP A 124 2.16 -3.37 0.63
C TRP A 124 2.39 -1.92 1.05
N GLY A 125 1.56 -0.99 0.58
CA GLY A 125 1.58 0.38 1.11
C GLY A 125 1.32 0.42 2.61
N GLY A 126 0.50 -0.51 3.12
CA GLY A 126 0.29 -0.68 4.56
C GLY A 126 1.47 -1.32 5.28
N LEU A 127 2.06 -2.38 4.71
CA LEU A 127 3.24 -3.02 5.31
C LEU A 127 4.40 -2.02 5.48
N LEU A 128 4.65 -1.20 4.45
CA LEU A 128 5.69 -0.16 4.49
C LEU A 128 5.26 1.03 5.36
N GLY A 129 4.04 1.52 5.15
CA GLY A 129 3.50 2.68 5.85
C GLY A 129 3.42 2.48 7.36
N LEU A 130 3.00 1.30 7.84
CA LEU A 130 2.94 1.00 9.27
C LEU A 130 4.33 0.98 9.92
N ARG A 131 5.38 0.50 9.22
CA ARG A 131 6.76 0.64 9.70
C ARG A 131 7.14 2.12 9.80
N ILE A 132 6.87 2.92 8.75
CA ILE A 132 7.21 4.35 8.76
C ILE A 132 6.48 5.07 9.90
N VAL A 133 5.18 4.80 10.10
CA VAL A 133 4.41 5.35 11.24
C VAL A 133 5.02 4.95 12.59
N ALA A 134 5.41 3.69 12.75
CA ALA A 134 5.99 3.17 13.98
C ALA A 134 7.29 3.86 14.38
N PHE A 135 8.12 4.23 13.39
CA PHE A 135 9.45 4.83 13.64
C PHE A 135 9.45 6.36 13.54
N HIS A 136 8.40 6.97 12.97
CA HIS A 136 8.24 8.42 12.80
C HIS A 136 6.81 8.88 13.14
N PRO A 137 6.26 8.51 14.33
CA PRO A 137 4.86 8.77 14.68
C PRO A 137 4.52 10.27 14.66
N GLU A 138 5.49 11.14 14.96
CA GLU A 138 5.32 12.59 14.98
C GLU A 138 4.96 13.20 13.63
N ARG A 139 5.19 12.49 12.54
CA ARG A 139 4.90 12.96 11.16
C ARG A 139 3.45 12.75 10.73
N PHE A 140 2.69 11.95 11.48
CA PHE A 140 1.34 11.54 11.09
C PHE A 140 0.30 12.08 12.05
N ALA A 141 -0.70 12.80 11.54
CA ALA A 141 -1.83 13.28 12.33
C ALA A 141 -2.83 12.14 12.58
N ARG A 142 -3.03 11.28 11.60
CA ARG A 142 -3.97 10.15 11.67
C ARG A 142 -3.64 9.08 10.63
N VAL A 143 -4.07 7.85 10.86
CA VAL A 143 -3.80 6.69 10.00
C VAL A 143 -5.08 5.92 9.72
N MET A 144 -5.35 5.62 8.45
CA MET A 144 -6.37 4.66 8.03
C MET A 144 -5.71 3.55 7.22
N VAL A 145 -5.91 2.31 7.63
CA VAL A 145 -5.39 1.13 6.91
C VAL A 145 -6.51 0.33 6.27
N ALA A 146 -6.24 -0.20 5.08
CA ALA A 146 -7.21 -0.95 4.29
C ALA A 146 -6.59 -2.25 3.75
N ASN A 147 -7.23 -3.38 4.00
CA ASN A 147 -6.83 -4.71 3.51
C ASN A 147 -5.31 -4.97 3.66
N THR A 148 -4.76 -4.67 4.83
CA THR A 148 -3.33 -4.77 5.12
C THR A 148 -3.09 -5.10 6.59
N GLY A 149 -1.85 -5.40 6.93
CA GLY A 149 -1.39 -5.65 8.29
C GLY A 149 0.13 -5.61 8.35
N LEU A 150 0.67 -6.01 9.48
CA LEU A 150 2.11 -6.09 9.67
C LEU A 150 2.47 -7.52 10.10
N PRO A 151 2.78 -8.42 9.15
CA PRO A 151 3.02 -9.83 9.46
C PRO A 151 4.31 -10.02 10.26
N VAL A 152 4.27 -10.88 11.28
CA VAL A 152 5.41 -11.17 12.18
C VAL A 152 5.88 -12.63 12.14
N GLY A 153 5.33 -13.43 11.26
CA GLY A 153 5.69 -14.86 11.16
C GLY A 153 5.51 -15.66 12.45
N GLY A 154 5.13 -16.93 12.33
CA GLY A 154 5.09 -17.86 13.46
C GLY A 154 3.99 -17.63 14.50
N LYS A 155 4.07 -18.41 15.59
CA LYS A 155 3.06 -18.43 16.67
C LYS A 155 3.10 -17.21 17.59
N ASP A 156 4.20 -16.47 17.58
CA ASP A 156 4.37 -15.25 18.40
C ASP A 156 3.75 -14.01 17.75
N SER A 157 2.84 -14.23 16.81
CA SER A 157 2.00 -13.18 16.25
C SER A 157 1.03 -12.67 17.32
N ASN A 158 0.63 -11.41 17.24
CA ASN A 158 -0.34 -10.79 18.12
C ASN A 158 -1.77 -11.40 18.00
N PHE A 159 -1.91 -12.60 17.42
CA PHE A 159 -3.17 -13.32 17.29
C PHE A 159 -3.41 -14.23 18.49
N THR A 160 -4.68 -14.43 18.83
CA THR A 160 -5.05 -15.30 19.95
C THR A 160 -4.77 -16.77 19.62
N PRO A 161 -4.60 -17.65 20.63
CA PRO A 161 -4.45 -19.10 20.39
C PRO A 161 -5.58 -19.70 19.55
N GLY A 162 -6.80 -19.17 19.63
CA GLY A 162 -7.94 -19.57 18.81
C GLY A 162 -7.79 -19.27 17.32
N ASP A 163 -6.92 -18.32 16.97
CA ASP A 163 -6.64 -17.95 15.57
C ASP A 163 -5.50 -18.78 14.93
N HIS A 164 -4.81 -19.64 15.71
CA HIS A 164 -3.65 -20.39 15.19
C HIS A 164 -3.98 -21.26 13.96
N PRO A 165 -5.13 -21.94 13.85
CA PRO A 165 -5.48 -22.68 12.62
C PRO A 165 -5.62 -21.75 11.41
N ARG A 166 -6.20 -20.55 11.61
CA ARG A 166 -6.34 -19.53 10.56
C ARG A 166 -5.00 -18.95 10.16
N LEU A 167 -4.11 -18.72 11.13
CA LEU A 167 -2.74 -18.28 10.90
C LEU A 167 -1.94 -19.27 10.06
N LEU A 168 -2.11 -20.58 10.33
CA LEU A 168 -1.51 -21.62 9.50
C LEU A 168 -2.03 -21.56 8.06
N MET A 169 -3.35 -21.44 7.88
CA MET A 169 -3.97 -21.31 6.55
C MET A 169 -3.48 -20.05 5.81
N ALA A 170 -3.40 -18.92 6.50
CA ALA A 170 -2.88 -17.67 5.95
C ALA A 170 -1.40 -17.80 5.55
N THR A 171 -0.58 -18.50 6.36
CA THR A 171 0.82 -18.78 6.05
C THR A 171 0.97 -19.67 4.82
N ILE A 172 0.13 -20.71 4.69
CA ILE A 172 0.09 -21.57 3.49
C ILE A 172 -0.30 -20.74 2.27
N GLY A 173 -1.35 -19.93 2.38
CA GLY A 173 -1.79 -19.03 1.30
C GLY A 173 -0.69 -18.06 0.87
N ALA A 174 0.01 -17.45 1.82
CA ALA A 174 1.14 -16.58 1.54
C ALA A 174 2.27 -17.32 0.80
N LYS A 175 2.62 -18.53 1.22
CA LYS A 175 3.64 -19.35 0.54
C LYS A 175 3.21 -19.78 -0.87
N MET A 176 1.93 -20.11 -1.07
CA MET A 176 1.38 -20.38 -2.40
C MET A 176 1.46 -19.13 -3.29
N TRP A 177 1.11 -17.98 -2.77
CA TRP A 177 1.22 -16.69 -3.47
C TRP A 177 2.67 -16.37 -3.82
N GLN A 178 3.61 -16.53 -2.91
CA GLN A 178 5.05 -16.39 -3.14
C GLN A 178 5.52 -17.30 -4.28
N THR A 179 5.16 -18.59 -4.23
CA THR A 179 5.51 -19.57 -5.26
C THR A 179 4.94 -19.19 -6.61
N PHE A 180 3.67 -18.80 -6.67
CA PHE A 180 3.02 -18.35 -7.89
C PHE A 180 3.72 -17.12 -8.49
N ALA A 181 3.94 -16.07 -7.69
CA ALA A 181 4.58 -14.85 -8.15
C ALA A 181 6.01 -15.08 -8.64
N ARG A 182 6.75 -15.98 -7.99
CA ARG A 182 8.10 -16.37 -8.39
C ARG A 182 8.12 -17.17 -9.70
N ALA A 183 7.19 -18.13 -9.83
CA ALA A 183 7.16 -19.06 -10.94
C ALA A 183 6.61 -18.41 -12.23
N TRP A 184 5.89 -17.28 -12.12
CA TRP A 184 5.30 -16.61 -13.29
C TRP A 184 6.19 -15.47 -13.80
N PRO A 185 7.03 -15.68 -14.81
CA PRO A 185 8.00 -14.66 -15.25
C PRO A 185 7.34 -13.40 -15.82
N ASP A 186 6.23 -13.57 -16.53
CA ASP A 186 5.44 -12.49 -17.12
C ASP A 186 4.11 -12.33 -16.38
N PHE A 187 4.22 -11.96 -15.11
CA PHE A 187 3.09 -11.79 -14.19
C PHE A 187 1.97 -10.93 -14.81
N PRO A 188 0.73 -11.43 -14.92
CA PRO A 188 -0.35 -10.76 -15.64
C PRO A 188 -1.03 -9.69 -14.76
N VAL A 189 -0.43 -8.49 -14.66
CA VAL A 189 -0.82 -7.45 -13.69
C VAL A 189 -2.28 -7.00 -13.88
N GLY A 190 -2.70 -6.65 -15.09
CA GLY A 190 -4.08 -6.23 -15.34
C GLY A 190 -5.11 -7.32 -15.07
N ARG A 191 -4.78 -8.60 -15.37
CA ARG A 191 -5.67 -9.73 -15.02
C ARG A 191 -5.74 -9.95 -13.52
N MET A 192 -4.63 -9.77 -12.81
CA MET A 192 -4.61 -9.85 -11.34
C MET A 192 -5.45 -8.73 -10.73
N ALA A 193 -5.33 -7.50 -11.22
CA ALA A 193 -6.16 -6.39 -10.77
C ALA A 193 -7.65 -6.72 -10.91
N LYS A 194 -8.05 -7.29 -12.05
CA LYS A 194 -9.43 -7.77 -12.28
C LYS A 194 -9.88 -8.85 -11.29
N MET A 195 -8.97 -9.75 -10.88
CA MET A 195 -9.29 -10.80 -9.89
C MET A 195 -9.37 -10.27 -8.47
N LEU A 196 -8.62 -9.23 -8.16
CA LEU A 196 -8.54 -8.61 -6.83
C LEU A 196 -9.72 -7.65 -6.58
N ALA A 197 -10.29 -7.05 -7.63
CA ALA A 197 -11.62 -6.44 -7.60
C ALA A 197 -12.68 -7.56 -7.65
N ARG A 198 -13.67 -7.53 -6.78
CA ARG A 198 -14.67 -8.61 -6.64
C ARG A 198 -16.03 -8.22 -7.15
N GLU A 199 -16.37 -6.96 -7.09
CA GLU A 199 -17.67 -6.44 -7.50
C GLU A 199 -17.60 -5.77 -8.87
N LYS A 200 -16.57 -4.93 -9.05
CA LYS A 200 -16.36 -4.24 -10.30
C LYS A 200 -15.69 -5.15 -11.34
N ILE A 201 -16.31 -5.28 -12.52
CA ILE A 201 -15.67 -5.92 -13.66
C ILE A 201 -14.82 -4.89 -14.38
N LEU A 202 -13.49 -4.96 -14.22
CA LEU A 202 -12.59 -4.07 -14.92
C LEU A 202 -12.68 -4.26 -16.43
N THR A 203 -12.80 -3.15 -17.16
CA THR A 203 -12.78 -3.11 -18.63
C THR A 203 -11.39 -3.44 -19.17
N ALA A 204 -11.28 -3.71 -20.47
CA ALA A 204 -9.99 -3.92 -21.12
C ALA A 204 -9.07 -2.69 -21.01
N ALA A 205 -9.64 -1.47 -21.08
CA ALA A 205 -8.90 -0.23 -20.93
C ALA A 205 -8.36 -0.05 -19.50
N GLU A 206 -9.13 -0.38 -18.48
CA GLU A 206 -8.69 -0.33 -17.08
C GLU A 206 -7.62 -1.38 -16.79
N MET A 207 -7.76 -2.60 -17.29
CA MET A 207 -6.71 -3.63 -17.19
C MET A 207 -5.42 -3.16 -17.89
N ALA A 208 -5.52 -2.54 -19.07
CA ALA A 208 -4.37 -1.97 -19.78
C ALA A 208 -3.70 -0.85 -18.97
N GLY A 209 -4.46 -0.06 -18.20
CA GLY A 209 -3.92 0.92 -17.26
C GLY A 209 -3.04 0.29 -16.19
N TYR A 210 -3.43 -0.85 -15.64
CA TYR A 210 -2.59 -1.61 -14.70
C TYR A 210 -1.35 -2.23 -15.37
N ASP A 211 -1.44 -2.63 -16.64
CA ASP A 211 -0.31 -3.18 -17.39
C ASP A 211 0.62 -2.10 -17.98
N ALA A 212 0.19 -0.84 -18.03
CA ALA A 212 0.94 0.26 -18.64
C ALA A 212 2.39 0.39 -18.15
N PRO A 213 2.69 0.28 -16.83
CA PRO A 213 4.06 0.37 -16.31
C PRO A 213 5.00 -0.73 -16.76
N PHE A 214 4.49 -1.82 -17.34
CA PHE A 214 5.21 -3.07 -17.50
C PHE A 214 5.24 -3.54 -18.97
N PRO A 215 5.97 -2.85 -19.87
CA PRO A 215 6.00 -3.18 -21.30
C PRO A 215 6.58 -4.56 -21.60
N SER A 216 7.38 -5.10 -20.68
CA SER A 216 7.91 -6.46 -20.80
C SER A 216 8.18 -7.06 -19.42
N ARG A 217 8.49 -8.34 -19.39
CA ARG A 217 8.87 -9.10 -18.19
C ARG A 217 10.02 -8.47 -17.40
N ALA A 218 10.96 -7.79 -18.07
CA ALA A 218 12.09 -7.13 -17.41
C ALA A 218 11.65 -6.04 -16.43
N TYR A 219 10.52 -5.38 -16.69
CA TYR A 219 9.97 -4.32 -15.85
C TYR A 219 9.18 -4.85 -14.63
N LYS A 220 9.01 -6.18 -14.50
CA LYS A 220 8.19 -6.82 -13.45
C LYS A 220 9.01 -7.39 -12.29
N ALA A 221 10.26 -6.95 -12.11
CA ALA A 221 11.12 -7.46 -11.04
C ALA A 221 10.50 -7.21 -9.65
N ALA A 222 10.04 -5.98 -9.37
CA ALA A 222 9.37 -5.63 -8.11
C ALA A 222 8.07 -6.42 -7.89
N VAL A 223 7.24 -6.58 -8.94
CA VAL A 223 5.99 -7.35 -8.88
C VAL A 223 6.24 -8.78 -8.42
N ARG A 224 7.35 -9.38 -8.83
CA ARG A 224 7.77 -10.74 -8.46
C ARG A 224 8.49 -10.79 -7.12
N ALA A 225 9.20 -9.73 -6.77
CA ALA A 225 9.95 -9.64 -5.51
C ALA A 225 9.04 -9.45 -4.30
N MET A 226 8.12 -8.49 -4.36
CA MET A 226 7.33 -8.07 -3.20
C MET A 226 6.64 -9.23 -2.46
N PRO A 227 5.98 -10.20 -3.12
CA PRO A 227 5.41 -11.34 -2.42
C PRO A 227 6.43 -12.16 -1.63
N GLN A 228 7.68 -12.25 -2.12
CA GLN A 228 8.76 -12.99 -1.44
C GLN A 228 9.22 -12.32 -0.15
N LEU A 229 8.99 -11.01 -0.04
CA LEU A 229 9.40 -10.21 1.11
C LEU A 229 8.40 -10.26 2.27
N ILE A 230 7.23 -10.89 2.12
CA ILE A 230 6.27 -11.08 3.22
C ILE A 230 6.94 -11.94 4.29
N PRO A 231 7.17 -11.42 5.51
CA PRO A 231 7.86 -12.17 6.56
C PRO A 231 7.05 -13.38 7.01
N THR A 232 7.58 -14.57 6.78
CA THR A 232 7.00 -15.86 7.21
C THR A 232 7.90 -16.62 8.19
N ASP A 233 9.20 -16.28 8.22
CA ASP A 233 10.17 -16.83 9.15
C ASP A 233 10.22 -15.95 10.42
N PRO A 234 9.94 -16.52 11.62
CA PRO A 234 9.99 -15.79 12.88
C PRO A 234 11.35 -15.19 13.23
N ALA A 235 12.44 -15.76 12.70
CA ALA A 235 13.81 -15.33 12.98
C ALA A 235 14.37 -14.34 11.95
N SER A 236 13.64 -14.07 10.87
CA SER A 236 14.12 -13.13 9.84
C SER A 236 14.24 -11.70 10.39
N SER A 237 15.19 -10.93 9.87
CA SER A 237 15.37 -9.52 10.23
C SER A 237 14.11 -8.70 10.01
N ASP A 238 13.37 -8.99 8.94
CA ASP A 238 12.11 -8.31 8.64
C ASP A 238 11.01 -8.63 9.66
N THR A 239 10.94 -9.89 10.15
CA THR A 239 10.03 -10.27 11.23
C THR A 239 10.40 -9.54 12.53
N LEU A 240 11.68 -9.51 12.88
CA LEU A 240 12.14 -8.81 14.10
C LEU A 240 11.83 -7.31 14.01
N ARG A 241 12.05 -6.70 12.85
CA ARG A 241 11.73 -5.30 12.60
C ARG A 241 10.21 -5.03 12.70
N ASN A 242 9.37 -5.93 12.18
CA ASN A 242 7.91 -5.83 12.31
C ASN A 242 7.45 -5.97 13.76
N ARG A 243 8.08 -6.82 14.58
CA ARG A 243 7.79 -6.92 16.02
C ARG A 243 8.13 -5.63 16.75
N GLU A 244 9.29 -5.03 16.44
CA GLU A 244 9.65 -3.71 16.98
C GLU A 244 8.63 -2.65 16.57
N ALA A 245 8.23 -2.65 15.28
CA ALA A 245 7.21 -1.73 14.81
C ALA A 245 5.86 -1.92 15.54
N TRP A 246 5.42 -3.15 15.80
CA TRP A 246 4.23 -3.42 16.60
C TRP A 246 4.33 -2.87 18.02
N ALA A 247 5.47 -3.05 18.68
CA ALA A 247 5.69 -2.51 20.03
C ALA A 247 5.55 -0.97 20.04
N ARG A 248 6.05 -0.29 19.01
CA ARG A 248 5.93 1.16 18.86
C ARG A 248 4.51 1.61 18.48
N LEU A 249 3.83 0.86 17.59
CA LEU A 249 2.44 1.15 17.22
C LEU A 249 1.46 0.98 18.39
N ALA A 250 1.79 0.14 19.38
CA ALA A 250 1.00 0.03 20.60
C ALA A 250 0.92 1.37 21.37
N ASP A 251 1.95 2.22 21.25
CA ASP A 251 1.99 3.55 21.86
C ASP A 251 1.48 4.67 20.95
N PHE A 252 1.18 4.37 19.67
CA PHE A 252 0.64 5.36 18.74
C PHE A 252 -0.78 5.74 19.17
N ASP A 253 -0.95 6.95 19.71
CA ASP A 253 -2.17 7.44 20.35
C ASP A 253 -3.04 8.34 19.46
N ARG A 254 -2.54 8.69 18.26
CA ARG A 254 -3.30 9.48 17.29
C ARG A 254 -4.36 8.61 16.59
N PRO A 255 -5.45 9.23 16.07
CA PRO A 255 -6.55 8.48 15.47
C PRO A 255 -6.09 7.44 14.46
N PHE A 256 -6.51 6.19 14.69
CA PHE A 256 -6.16 5.05 13.84
C PHE A 256 -7.41 4.24 13.47
N ARG A 257 -7.74 4.18 12.19
CA ARG A 257 -8.95 3.50 11.69
C ARG A 257 -8.62 2.35 10.75
N THR A 258 -9.42 1.32 10.78
CA THR A 258 -9.40 0.23 9.78
C THR A 258 -10.60 0.33 8.85
N ALA A 259 -10.37 0.14 7.53
CA ALA A 259 -11.39 0.11 6.50
C ALA A 259 -11.15 -1.09 5.57
N TYR A 260 -11.78 -2.22 5.87
CA TYR A 260 -11.50 -3.50 5.19
C TYR A 260 -12.68 -3.94 4.33
N GLY A 261 -12.39 -4.46 3.13
CA GLY A 261 -13.39 -5.05 2.27
C GLY A 261 -14.02 -6.32 2.89
N ASP A 262 -15.32 -6.48 2.75
CA ASP A 262 -16.04 -7.65 3.28
C ASP A 262 -15.81 -8.92 2.44
N LYS A 263 -15.33 -8.77 1.20
CA LYS A 263 -15.01 -9.85 0.24
C LYS A 263 -13.51 -10.05 0.02
N ASP A 264 -12.64 -9.42 0.82
CA ASP A 264 -11.19 -9.63 0.73
C ASP A 264 -10.79 -10.98 1.32
N ASP A 265 -10.43 -11.94 0.47
CA ASP A 265 -10.08 -13.29 0.89
C ASP A 265 -8.85 -13.33 1.81
N ALA A 266 -7.88 -12.43 1.60
CA ALA A 266 -6.65 -12.40 2.39
C ALA A 266 -6.92 -12.04 3.86
N THR A 267 -7.75 -11.03 4.11
CA THR A 267 -8.06 -10.56 5.46
C THR A 267 -9.27 -11.24 6.10
N ARG A 268 -10.07 -12.02 5.32
CA ARG A 268 -11.16 -12.84 5.87
C ARG A 268 -10.67 -14.11 6.57
N ILE A 269 -9.59 -14.71 6.08
CA ILE A 269 -9.00 -15.92 6.68
C ILE A 269 -8.48 -15.59 8.07
N LEU A 270 -7.78 -14.48 8.22
CA LEU A 270 -7.18 -14.03 9.47
C LEU A 270 -7.80 -12.70 9.89
N PRO A 271 -8.22 -12.51 11.15
CA PRO A 271 -8.86 -11.27 11.62
C PRO A 271 -7.83 -10.15 11.82
N VAL A 272 -7.16 -9.75 10.71
CA VAL A 272 -6.09 -8.75 10.73
C VAL A 272 -6.58 -7.40 11.22
N ASP A 273 -7.78 -7.00 10.83
CA ASP A 273 -8.42 -5.77 11.30
C ASP A 273 -8.60 -5.74 12.82
N ARG A 274 -9.11 -6.83 13.41
CA ARG A 274 -9.28 -6.94 14.88
C ARG A 274 -7.94 -6.94 15.60
N ASN A 275 -6.94 -7.58 15.00
CA ASN A 275 -5.58 -7.57 15.54
C ASN A 275 -5.03 -6.15 15.62
N VAL A 276 -5.13 -5.38 14.54
CA VAL A 276 -4.71 -3.97 14.50
C VAL A 276 -5.50 -3.13 15.52
N GLN A 277 -6.83 -3.28 15.55
CA GLN A 277 -7.72 -2.55 16.47
C GLN A 277 -7.39 -2.82 17.94
N ALA A 278 -6.99 -4.05 18.26
CA ALA A 278 -6.66 -4.44 19.63
C ALA A 278 -5.28 -3.93 20.11
N HIS A 279 -4.34 -3.74 19.19
CA HIS A 279 -2.95 -3.46 19.56
C HIS A 279 -2.52 -2.01 19.36
N VAL A 280 -3.21 -1.22 18.55
CA VAL A 280 -2.87 0.19 18.31
C VAL A 280 -3.73 1.07 19.22
N ARG A 281 -3.08 1.84 20.13
CA ARG A 281 -3.80 2.68 21.11
C ARG A 281 -4.77 3.65 20.45
N GLY A 282 -4.37 4.31 19.40
CA GLY A 282 -5.20 5.27 18.65
C GLY A 282 -6.39 4.67 17.91
N ALA A 283 -6.51 3.34 17.88
CA ALA A 283 -7.68 2.65 17.32
C ALA A 283 -8.87 2.61 18.32
N ALA A 284 -8.59 2.75 19.61
CA ALA A 284 -9.64 2.73 20.63
C ALA A 284 -10.66 3.86 20.43
N GLY A 285 -11.95 3.52 20.44
CA GLY A 285 -13.04 4.48 20.26
C GLY A 285 -13.25 4.98 18.82
N GLN A 286 -12.46 4.53 17.87
CA GLN A 286 -12.66 4.88 16.46
C GLN A 286 -13.78 4.06 15.81
N ARG A 287 -14.49 4.67 14.87
CA ARG A 287 -15.50 3.99 14.04
C ARG A 287 -14.82 3.20 12.92
N HIS A 288 -14.39 1.96 13.23
CA HIS A 288 -13.86 1.04 12.23
C HIS A 288 -14.94 0.64 11.23
N VAL A 289 -14.57 0.44 9.96
CA VAL A 289 -15.54 0.16 8.90
C VAL A 289 -15.21 -1.12 8.13
N ARG A 290 -16.27 -1.84 7.76
CA ARG A 290 -16.22 -2.85 6.71
C ARG A 290 -16.86 -2.24 5.46
N ILE A 291 -16.09 -2.24 4.36
CA ILE A 291 -16.56 -1.75 3.08
C ILE A 291 -17.37 -2.87 2.41
N PRO A 292 -18.68 -2.72 2.28
CA PRO A 292 -19.53 -3.75 1.70
C PRO A 292 -19.25 -3.92 0.21
N ASN A 293 -19.40 -5.15 -0.29
CA ASN A 293 -19.17 -5.49 -1.67
C ASN A 293 -17.79 -5.07 -2.19
N ALA A 294 -16.75 -5.25 -1.38
CA ALA A 294 -15.40 -4.89 -1.75
C ALA A 294 -14.41 -6.03 -1.51
N GLY A 295 -13.66 -6.38 -2.56
CA GLY A 295 -12.57 -7.34 -2.51
C GLY A 295 -11.27 -6.69 -2.03
N HIS A 296 -10.16 -7.28 -2.48
CA HIS A 296 -8.84 -6.75 -2.11
C HIS A 296 -8.61 -5.33 -2.66
N PHE A 297 -9.01 -5.05 -3.90
CA PHE A 297 -8.95 -3.72 -4.50
C PHE A 297 -10.25 -2.94 -4.25
N LEU A 298 -10.50 -2.64 -2.96
CA LEU A 298 -11.70 -1.90 -2.53
C LEU A 298 -11.83 -0.53 -3.19
N GLN A 299 -10.73 0.09 -3.63
CA GLN A 299 -10.70 1.35 -4.37
C GLN A 299 -11.27 1.22 -5.78
N GLU A 300 -11.25 0.01 -6.36
CA GLU A 300 -11.92 -0.29 -7.62
C GLU A 300 -13.40 -0.59 -7.40
N ASP A 301 -13.69 -1.42 -6.39
CA ASP A 301 -15.05 -1.89 -6.13
C ASP A 301 -15.96 -0.77 -5.60
N GLN A 302 -15.45 0.06 -4.67
CA GLN A 302 -16.21 1.04 -3.92
C GLN A 302 -15.46 2.39 -3.76
N PRO A 303 -15.00 3.03 -4.86
CA PRO A 303 -14.18 4.24 -4.79
C PRO A 303 -14.87 5.39 -4.05
N ASP A 304 -16.19 5.56 -4.26
CA ASP A 304 -16.97 6.62 -3.60
C ASP A 304 -17.07 6.41 -2.10
N LEU A 305 -17.25 5.16 -1.68
CA LEU A 305 -17.35 4.81 -0.27
C LEU A 305 -15.99 4.95 0.41
N VAL A 306 -14.91 4.50 -0.23
CA VAL A 306 -13.53 4.65 0.28
C VAL A 306 -13.20 6.14 0.50
N ALA A 307 -13.46 6.99 -0.50
CA ALA A 307 -13.22 8.42 -0.37
C ALA A 307 -14.07 9.04 0.74
N ARG A 308 -15.38 8.73 0.78
CA ARG A 308 -16.31 9.23 1.81
C ARG A 308 -15.89 8.83 3.23
N GLU A 309 -15.48 7.57 3.43
CA GLU A 309 -15.05 7.10 4.74
C GLU A 309 -13.71 7.72 5.18
N LEU A 310 -12.81 8.01 4.25
CA LEU A 310 -11.58 8.73 4.54
C LEU A 310 -11.86 10.21 4.89
N ILE A 311 -12.72 10.88 4.14
CA ILE A 311 -13.17 12.25 4.43
C ILE A 311 -13.86 12.33 5.80
N ALA A 312 -14.76 11.38 6.09
CA ALA A 312 -15.43 11.30 7.38
C ALA A 312 -14.42 11.10 8.52
N PHE A 313 -13.43 10.22 8.33
CA PHE A 313 -12.37 10.00 9.31
C PHE A 313 -11.57 11.28 9.61
N ILE A 314 -11.23 12.05 8.59
CA ILE A 314 -10.52 13.31 8.77
C ILE A 314 -11.39 14.31 9.56
N ARG A 315 -12.66 14.45 9.20
CA ARG A 315 -13.60 15.39 9.84
C ARG A 315 -13.97 15.01 11.27
N GLU A 316 -14.08 13.71 11.57
CA GLU A 316 -14.33 13.19 12.91
C GLU A 316 -13.14 13.35 13.86
N ASN A 317 -11.94 13.56 13.30
CA ASN A 317 -10.69 13.68 14.06
C ASN A 317 -9.93 14.94 13.61
N PRO A 318 -10.41 16.15 13.86
CA PRO A 318 -9.72 17.39 13.50
C PRO A 318 -8.35 17.47 14.18
N ARG A 319 -7.42 18.28 13.60
CA ARG A 319 -6.10 18.52 14.18
C ARG A 319 -6.20 19.36 15.43
#